data_3ae5488beba4013cfae1b69749019532
#
_entry.id   3ae5488beba4013cfae1b69749019532
#
_cell.length_a   1.000
_cell.length_b   1.000
_cell.length_c   1.000
_cell.angle_alpha   90.00
_cell.angle_beta   90.00
_cell.angle_gamma   90.00
#
_symmetry.space_group_name_H-M   'P 1'
#
loop_
_entity.id
_entity.type
_entity.pdbx_description
1 polymer ?
#
loop_
_entity_poly.entity_id
_entity_poly.type
_entity_poly.pdbx_seq_one_letter_code
_entity_poly.pdbx_strand_id
1 'polypeptide(L)' 'MTLPPSATSPATLRAYRVRCPVCGAEPQRVCREGGRDMRDVHAARAQEARR' A
#
# COMPACT_ATOMS: atom_id res chain seq x y z
N MET A 1 -9.78 15.71 12.64
CA MET A 1 -8.81 14.61 12.71
C MET A 1 -7.94 14.63 11.47
N THR A 2 -6.64 14.65 11.64
CA THR A 2 -5.71 14.80 10.51
C THR A 2 -5.15 13.44 10.13
N LEU A 3 -5.29 13.06 8.87
CA LEU A 3 -4.73 11.82 8.37
C LEU A 3 -3.27 12.04 7.99
N PRO A 4 -2.42 11.01 8.14
CA PRO A 4 -1.05 11.11 7.67
C PRO A 4 -1.00 11.37 6.17
N PRO A 5 -0.09 12.19 5.67
CA PRO A 5 -0.01 12.45 4.24
C PRO A 5 0.15 11.19 3.39
N SER A 6 0.91 10.22 3.88
CA SER A 6 1.11 8.97 3.16
C SER A 6 -0.19 8.19 3.00
N ALA A 7 -1.09 8.27 3.98
CA ALA A 7 -2.34 7.55 3.94
C ALA A 7 -3.34 8.17 2.96
N THR A 8 -3.14 9.43 2.58
CA THR A 8 -4.04 10.13 1.66
C THR A 8 -3.44 10.32 0.29
N SER A 9 -2.22 9.86 0.06
CA SER A 9 -1.57 9.98 -1.23
C SER A 9 -2.34 9.23 -2.31
N PRO A 10 -2.58 9.83 -3.48
CA PRO A 10 -3.24 9.11 -4.56
C PRO A 10 -2.50 7.83 -4.97
N ALA A 11 -1.17 7.85 -4.91
CA ALA A 11 -0.39 6.65 -5.24
C ALA A 11 -0.66 5.54 -4.23
N THR A 12 -0.76 5.89 -2.94
CA THR A 12 -1.05 4.91 -1.90
C THR A 12 -2.46 4.33 -2.07
N LEU A 13 -3.44 5.19 -2.37
CA LEU A 13 -4.81 4.73 -2.57
C LEU A 13 -4.91 3.80 -3.77
N ARG A 14 -4.21 4.10 -4.85
CA ARG A 14 -4.20 3.23 -6.03
C ARG A 14 -3.55 1.89 -5.72
N ALA A 15 -2.50 1.91 -4.91
CA ALA A 15 -1.78 0.69 -4.55
C ALA A 15 -2.68 -0.30 -3.82
N TYR A 16 -3.66 0.17 -3.06
CA TYR A 16 -4.58 -0.70 -2.36
C TYR A 16 -5.57 -1.42 -3.28
N ARG A 17 -5.61 -1.06 -4.54
CA ARG A 17 -6.48 -1.73 -5.51
C ARG A 17 -5.84 -2.98 -6.11
N VAL A 18 -4.54 -3.12 -5.93
CA VAL A 18 -3.80 -4.25 -6.48
C VAL A 18 -3.12 -5.02 -5.37
N ARG A 19 -2.85 -6.30 -5.64
CA ARG A 19 -2.12 -7.14 -4.71
C ARG A 19 -0.67 -6.69 -4.64
N CYS A 20 -0.10 -6.70 -3.43
CA CYS A 20 1.29 -6.34 -3.25
C CYS A 20 2.20 -7.46 -3.74
N PRO A 21 3.12 -7.20 -4.70
CA PRO A 21 4.03 -8.23 -5.18
C PRO A 21 5.15 -8.56 -4.19
N VAL A 22 5.32 -7.76 -3.15
CA VAL A 22 6.39 -7.97 -2.17
C VAL A 22 5.92 -8.83 -1.02
N CYS A 23 4.81 -8.44 -0.36
CA CYS A 23 4.33 -9.16 0.82
C CYS A 23 3.09 -9.99 0.54
N GLY A 24 2.53 -9.91 -0.65
CA GLY A 24 1.35 -10.68 -1.00
C GLY A 24 0.05 -10.16 -0.40
N ALA A 25 0.05 -8.95 0.13
CA ALA A 25 -1.17 -8.37 0.69
C ALA A 25 -2.25 -8.29 -0.40
N GLU A 26 -3.44 -8.78 -0.07
CA GLU A 26 -4.56 -8.76 -1.00
C GLU A 26 -5.06 -7.34 -1.23
N PRO A 27 -5.79 -7.10 -2.34
CA PRO A 27 -6.41 -5.80 -2.56
C PRO A 27 -7.24 -5.38 -1.35
N GLN A 28 -7.18 -4.09 -0.99
CA GLN A 28 -7.86 -3.50 0.16
C GLN A 28 -7.24 -3.89 1.50
N ARG A 29 -6.13 -4.61 1.49
CA ARG A 29 -5.41 -4.97 2.72
C ARG A 29 -4.12 -4.19 2.81
N VAL A 30 -3.73 -3.85 4.05
CA VAL A 30 -2.47 -3.12 4.27
C VAL A 30 -1.28 -4.04 4.02
N CYS A 31 -0.18 -3.44 3.60
CA CYS A 31 1.07 -4.17 3.49
C CYS A 31 1.61 -4.49 4.88
N ARG A 32 2.34 -5.57 4.97
CA ARG A 32 2.96 -6.00 6.22
C ARG A 32 4.44 -6.23 6.01
N GLU A 33 5.21 -5.88 7.01
CA GLU A 33 6.65 -6.06 6.97
C GLU A 33 7.12 -6.49 8.36
N GLY A 34 7.82 -7.62 8.41
CA GLY A 34 8.29 -8.16 9.67
C GLY A 34 7.16 -8.49 10.66
N GLY A 35 5.99 -8.85 10.15
CA GLY A 35 4.84 -9.17 10.98
C GLY A 35 4.05 -7.97 11.47
N ARG A 36 4.40 -6.77 10.99
CA ARG A 36 3.73 -5.52 11.40
C ARG A 36 3.05 -4.87 10.21
N ASP A 37 1.93 -4.22 10.46
CA ASP A 37 1.24 -3.46 9.45
C ASP A 37 2.05 -2.22 9.08
N MET A 38 2.17 -1.95 7.79
CA MET A 38 2.87 -0.78 7.31
C MET A 38 1.92 0.41 7.26
N ARG A 39 2.47 1.61 7.48
CA ARG A 39 1.71 2.84 7.32
C ARG A 39 1.52 3.19 5.85
N ASP A 40 2.35 2.65 5.01
CA ASP A 40 2.35 2.91 3.58
C ASP A 40 2.43 1.57 2.86
N VAL A 41 2.60 1.61 1.56
CA VAL A 41 2.69 0.41 0.73
C VAL A 41 4.11 0.24 0.22
N HIS A 42 4.43 -0.99 -0.15
CA HIS A 42 5.73 -1.23 -0.79
C HIS A 42 5.79 -0.51 -2.12
N ALA A 43 6.97 0.00 -2.46
CA ALA A 43 7.16 0.73 -3.72
C ALA A 43 6.74 -0.11 -4.92
N ALA A 44 7.03 -1.40 -4.90
CA ALA A 44 6.66 -2.29 -5.99
C ALA A 44 5.14 -2.36 -6.16
N ARG A 45 4.38 -2.31 -5.07
CA ARG A 45 2.92 -2.30 -5.14
C ARG A 45 2.41 -1.02 -5.80
N ALA A 46 3.01 0.11 -5.45
CA ALA A 46 2.64 1.39 -6.06
C ALA A 46 2.95 1.38 -7.56
N GLN A 47 4.08 0.80 -7.95
CA GLN A 47 4.44 0.67 -9.36
C GLN A 47 3.46 -0.25 -10.09
N GLU A 48 3.06 -1.34 -9.48
CA GLU A 48 2.10 -2.25 -10.07
C GLU A 48 0.76 -1.56 -10.30
N ALA A 49 0.36 -0.70 -9.40
CA ALA A 49 -0.90 0.04 -9.53
C ALA A 49 -0.87 1.09 -10.64
N ARG A 50 0.32 1.47 -11.09
CA ARG A 50 0.47 2.47 -12.14
C ARG A 50 0.50 1.88 -13.54
N ARG A 51 0.52 0.59 -13.65
CA ARG A 51 0.51 -0.09 -14.94
C ARG A 51 -0.82 0.01 -15.65
#